data_ced10e2ea421054ee2023c105713d9f0
#
_entry.id   ced10e2ea421054ee2023c105713d9f0
#
_cell.length_a   1.000
_cell.length_b   1.000
_cell.length_c   1.000
_cell.angle_alpha   90.00
_cell.angle_beta   90.00
_cell.angle_gamma   90.00
#
_symmetry.space_group_name_H-M   'P 1'
#
loop_
_entity.id
_entity.type
_entity.pdbx_description
1 polymer ?
#
loop_
_entity_poly.entity_id
_entity_poly.type
_entity_poly.pdbx_seq_one_letter_code
_entity_poly.pdbx_strand_id
1 'polypeptide(L)'
;MIAYKSADQLAKLIKDKEISSVELLDYYISRVEKYNSDINAIIVKDYEKAKKAALKADEELSKGNTLGPLHGVPMTIKDSYDLAGTVTSRGNPALKDNVASKDALSVERLKNAGAVIFGKTNVPYNLADFQSYNEIYGTTNNPWDLTRSPGGSSGGSAAALASGMTGFETGSDIGGSIRNPAHFCGVFGHKPTWGLLPPRGHAAPNVLAQSDLTVIGPLGRSAQDLETGVLAVSYTHLRAHET
;
A
#
# COMPACT_ATOMS: atom_id res chain seq x y z
N MET A 1 -17.39 9.00 8.40
CA MET A 1 -16.93 9.35 7.04
C MET A 1 -16.21 8.12 6.48
N ILE A 2 -16.56 7.66 5.27
CA ILE A 2 -16.06 6.39 4.69
C ILE A 2 -14.54 6.38 4.49
N ALA A 3 -13.94 7.53 4.16
CA ALA A 3 -12.50 7.66 3.92
C ALA A 3 -11.59 7.18 5.07
N TYR A 4 -12.09 7.20 6.29
CA TYR A 4 -11.32 6.87 7.49
C TYR A 4 -11.73 5.55 8.15
N LYS A 5 -12.57 4.75 7.49
CA LYS A 5 -12.86 3.39 7.93
C LYS A 5 -11.63 2.49 7.76
N SER A 6 -11.48 1.49 8.60
CA SER A 6 -10.46 0.45 8.46
C SER A 6 -10.70 -0.40 7.21
N ALA A 7 -9.68 -1.08 6.72
CA ALA A 7 -9.80 -1.97 5.55
C ALA A 7 -10.86 -3.06 5.78
N ASP A 8 -10.91 -3.63 6.99
CA ASP A 8 -11.93 -4.63 7.34
C ASP A 8 -13.36 -4.04 7.31
N GLN A 9 -13.53 -2.80 7.81
CA GLN A 9 -14.81 -2.11 7.74
C GLN A 9 -15.22 -1.82 6.29
N LEU A 10 -14.25 -1.45 5.44
CA LEU A 10 -14.49 -1.22 4.00
C LEU A 10 -14.88 -2.52 3.30
N ALA A 11 -14.15 -3.61 3.54
CA ALA A 11 -14.46 -4.93 3.00
C ALA A 11 -15.85 -5.40 3.44
N LYS A 12 -16.23 -5.12 4.70
CA LYS A 12 -17.58 -5.43 5.20
C LYS A 12 -18.66 -4.63 4.48
N LEU A 13 -18.49 -3.32 4.27
CA LEU A 13 -19.46 -2.51 3.52
C LEU A 13 -19.70 -3.04 2.10
N ILE A 14 -18.61 -3.47 1.42
CA ILE A 14 -18.70 -4.07 0.08
C ILE A 14 -19.44 -5.40 0.17
N LYS A 15 -19.08 -6.28 1.10
CA LYS A 15 -19.71 -7.59 1.28
C LYS A 15 -21.20 -7.46 1.61
N ASP A 16 -21.59 -6.49 2.42
CA ASP A 16 -22.98 -6.22 2.79
C ASP A 16 -23.74 -5.46 1.68
N LYS A 17 -23.07 -5.16 0.54
CA LYS A 17 -23.60 -4.40 -0.61
C LYS A 17 -24.10 -3.00 -0.27
N GLU A 18 -23.54 -2.38 0.77
CA GLU A 18 -23.79 -0.99 1.13
C GLU A 18 -23.07 0.00 0.19
N ILE A 19 -21.97 -0.47 -0.44
CA ILE A 19 -21.22 0.23 -1.48
C ILE A 19 -20.58 -0.81 -2.40
N SER A 20 -20.47 -0.54 -3.70
CA SER A 20 -19.68 -1.38 -4.61
C SER A 20 -18.20 -1.08 -4.52
N SER A 21 -17.36 -2.02 -4.96
CA SER A 21 -15.92 -1.81 -5.06
C SER A 21 -15.59 -0.67 -6.04
N VAL A 22 -16.32 -0.55 -7.14
CA VAL A 22 -16.17 0.53 -8.11
C VAL A 22 -16.49 1.89 -7.48
N GLU A 23 -17.63 2.02 -6.79
CA GLU A 23 -18.00 3.28 -6.13
C GLU A 23 -16.98 3.67 -5.06
N LEU A 24 -16.47 2.70 -4.29
CA LEU A 24 -15.45 2.95 -3.28
C LEU A 24 -14.11 3.37 -3.91
N LEU A 25 -13.72 2.75 -5.02
CA LEU A 25 -12.54 3.15 -5.79
C LEU A 25 -12.68 4.57 -6.33
N ASP A 26 -13.80 4.88 -7.00
CA ASP A 26 -14.08 6.22 -7.55
C ASP A 26 -14.11 7.27 -6.43
N TYR A 27 -14.61 6.93 -5.25
CA TYR A 27 -14.56 7.79 -4.06
C TYR A 27 -13.10 8.10 -3.64
N TYR A 28 -12.22 7.09 -3.55
CA TYR A 28 -10.81 7.32 -3.22
C TYR A 28 -10.07 8.08 -4.31
N ILE A 29 -10.33 7.80 -5.58
CA ILE A 29 -9.78 8.57 -6.71
C ILE A 29 -10.16 10.04 -6.58
N SER A 30 -11.42 10.36 -6.31
CA SER A 30 -11.88 11.74 -6.12
C SER A 30 -11.15 12.46 -4.98
N ARG A 31 -10.83 11.72 -3.91
CA ARG A 31 -10.04 12.27 -2.81
C ARG A 31 -8.58 12.51 -3.20
N VAL A 32 -7.97 11.62 -3.96
CA VAL A 32 -6.62 11.82 -4.51
C VAL A 32 -6.57 13.06 -5.38
N GLU A 33 -7.52 13.22 -6.31
CA GLU A 33 -7.56 14.40 -7.17
C GLU A 33 -7.77 15.72 -6.40
N LYS A 34 -8.46 15.65 -5.26
CA LYS A 34 -8.72 16.81 -4.42
C LYS A 34 -7.55 17.21 -3.51
N TYR A 35 -6.85 16.25 -2.93
CA TYR A 35 -5.92 16.53 -1.82
C TYR A 35 -4.46 16.23 -2.14
N ASN A 36 -4.18 15.44 -3.19
CA ASN A 36 -2.82 14.98 -3.42
C ASN A 36 -1.89 16.07 -3.97
N SER A 37 -2.42 17.14 -4.57
CA SER A 37 -1.63 18.30 -4.99
C SER A 37 -0.86 18.95 -3.83
N ASP A 38 -1.45 19.00 -2.65
CA ASP A 38 -0.85 19.64 -1.47
C ASP A 38 0.00 18.65 -0.65
N ILE A 39 -0.39 17.37 -0.66
CA ILE A 39 0.26 16.32 0.16
C ILE A 39 1.35 15.60 -0.62
N ASN A 40 1.16 15.37 -1.92
CA ASN A 40 2.07 14.64 -2.80
C ASN A 40 2.43 13.23 -2.29
N ALA A 41 1.43 12.49 -1.82
CA ALA A 41 1.62 11.16 -1.28
C ALA A 41 1.58 10.06 -2.36
N ILE A 42 0.67 10.18 -3.34
CA ILE A 42 0.46 9.19 -4.40
C ILE A 42 1.09 9.71 -5.70
N ILE A 43 2.13 8.99 -6.19
CA ILE A 43 3.00 9.49 -7.27
C ILE A 43 2.91 8.67 -8.57
N VAL A 44 2.37 7.45 -8.50
CA VAL A 44 2.04 6.63 -9.67
C VAL A 44 0.56 6.23 -9.55
N LYS A 45 -0.19 6.42 -10.64
CA LYS A 45 -1.63 6.13 -10.71
C LYS A 45 -1.88 5.05 -11.75
N ASP A 46 -2.62 3.99 -11.39
CA ASP A 46 -2.99 2.88 -12.28
C ASP A 46 -4.52 2.66 -12.23
N TYR A 47 -5.27 3.75 -12.45
CA TYR A 47 -6.72 3.79 -12.30
C TYR A 47 -7.46 2.83 -13.24
N GLU A 48 -6.96 2.68 -14.48
CA GLU A 48 -7.60 1.81 -15.47
C GLU A 48 -7.56 0.32 -15.07
N LYS A 49 -6.39 -0.15 -14.60
CA LYS A 49 -6.29 -1.54 -14.11
C LYS A 49 -7.06 -1.73 -12.80
N ALA A 50 -7.01 -0.74 -11.92
CA ALA A 50 -7.77 -0.78 -10.67
C ALA A 50 -9.27 -0.85 -10.92
N LYS A 51 -9.80 -0.09 -11.89
CA LYS A 51 -11.23 -0.13 -12.24
C LYS A 51 -11.66 -1.49 -12.76
N LYS A 52 -10.82 -2.16 -13.58
CA LYS A 52 -11.08 -3.54 -14.02
C LYS A 52 -11.09 -4.52 -12.85
N ALA A 53 -10.18 -4.35 -11.89
CA ALA A 53 -10.12 -5.20 -10.70
C ALA A 53 -11.35 -4.98 -9.78
N ALA A 54 -11.79 -3.74 -9.61
CA ALA A 54 -12.98 -3.39 -8.84
C ALA A 54 -14.25 -3.97 -9.47
N LEU A 55 -14.42 -3.83 -10.79
CA LEU A 55 -15.53 -4.44 -11.53
C LEU A 55 -15.56 -5.96 -11.36
N LYS A 56 -14.39 -6.62 -11.44
CA LYS A 56 -14.29 -8.05 -11.20
C LYS A 56 -14.70 -8.44 -9.76
N ALA A 57 -14.33 -7.64 -8.76
CA ALA A 57 -14.75 -7.88 -7.39
C ALA A 57 -16.28 -7.78 -7.24
N ASP A 58 -16.90 -6.74 -7.81
CA ASP A 58 -18.35 -6.57 -7.80
C ASP A 58 -19.08 -7.72 -8.53
N GLU A 59 -18.52 -8.18 -9.66
CA GLU A 59 -19.05 -9.33 -10.40
C GLU A 59 -18.98 -10.61 -9.56
N GLU A 60 -17.87 -10.92 -8.92
CA GLU A 60 -17.75 -12.10 -8.05
C GLU A 60 -18.72 -12.04 -6.87
N LEU A 61 -18.85 -10.86 -6.24
CA LEU A 61 -19.82 -10.68 -5.15
C LEU A 61 -21.27 -10.88 -5.61
N SER A 62 -21.60 -10.48 -6.85
CA SER A 62 -22.94 -10.71 -7.41
C SER A 62 -23.29 -12.19 -7.55
N LYS A 63 -22.26 -13.03 -7.76
CA LYS A 63 -22.37 -14.51 -7.83
C LYS A 63 -22.34 -15.17 -6.44
N GLY A 64 -22.22 -14.39 -5.35
CA GLY A 64 -22.11 -14.89 -3.99
C GLY A 64 -20.67 -15.25 -3.56
N ASN A 65 -19.66 -14.97 -4.38
CA ASN A 65 -18.27 -15.26 -4.09
C ASN A 65 -17.55 -14.06 -3.47
N THR A 66 -16.52 -14.32 -2.66
CA THR A 66 -15.56 -13.31 -2.20
C THR A 66 -14.14 -13.73 -2.58
N LEU A 67 -13.31 -12.79 -2.99
CA LEU A 67 -11.91 -13.04 -3.39
C LEU A 67 -10.99 -13.25 -2.18
N GLY A 68 -11.42 -12.78 -1.00
CA GLY A 68 -10.64 -12.88 0.24
C GLY A 68 -10.94 -11.75 1.23
N PRO A 69 -10.14 -11.60 2.29
CA PRO A 69 -10.41 -10.66 3.38
C PRO A 69 -10.35 -9.18 2.96
N LEU A 70 -9.66 -8.86 1.89
CA LEU A 70 -9.56 -7.50 1.32
C LEU A 70 -10.45 -7.33 0.08
N HIS A 71 -11.49 -8.14 -0.07
CA HIS A 71 -12.36 -8.16 -1.24
C HIS A 71 -12.85 -6.76 -1.64
N GLY A 72 -12.40 -6.30 -2.81
CA GLY A 72 -12.79 -5.02 -3.40
C GLY A 72 -12.22 -3.77 -2.73
N VAL A 73 -11.37 -3.89 -1.70
CA VAL A 73 -10.82 -2.75 -0.96
C VAL A 73 -9.78 -2.02 -1.80
N PRO A 74 -9.97 -0.72 -2.13
CA PRO A 74 -8.98 0.08 -2.81
C PRO A 74 -7.79 0.38 -1.91
N MET A 75 -6.57 0.17 -2.44
CA MET A 75 -5.33 0.45 -1.73
C MET A 75 -4.23 0.98 -2.64
N THR A 76 -3.25 1.60 -2.04
CA THR A 76 -1.97 1.95 -2.67
C THR A 76 -0.83 1.16 -2.05
N ILE A 77 0.35 1.19 -2.67
CA ILE A 77 1.55 0.51 -2.20
C ILE A 77 2.76 1.44 -2.28
N LYS A 78 3.74 1.22 -1.42
CA LYS A 78 5.00 1.98 -1.45
C LYS A 78 5.74 1.83 -2.78
N ASP A 79 6.38 2.91 -3.29
CA ASP A 79 7.19 2.87 -4.53
C ASP A 79 8.54 2.14 -4.36
N SER A 80 8.48 1.00 -3.75
CA SER A 80 9.57 0.02 -3.65
C SER A 80 9.10 -1.39 -4.02
N TYR A 81 7.80 -1.57 -4.18
CA TYR A 81 7.21 -2.82 -4.64
C TYR A 81 7.01 -2.80 -6.14
N ASP A 82 7.37 -3.89 -6.78
CA ASP A 82 7.04 -4.11 -8.18
C ASP A 82 5.52 -4.32 -8.33
N LEU A 83 4.93 -3.49 -9.19
CA LEU A 83 3.55 -3.61 -9.66
C LEU A 83 3.63 -3.70 -11.20
N ALA A 84 3.27 -4.83 -11.76
CA ALA A 84 3.43 -5.12 -13.18
C ALA A 84 2.86 -4.05 -14.10
N GLY A 85 3.72 -3.56 -15.00
CA GLY A 85 3.38 -2.51 -15.96
C GLY A 85 3.39 -1.08 -15.39
N THR A 86 3.93 -0.89 -14.18
CA THR A 86 4.15 0.45 -13.60
C THR A 86 5.63 0.66 -13.25
N VAL A 87 6.02 1.91 -13.12
CA VAL A 87 7.38 2.28 -12.70
C VAL A 87 7.59 1.91 -11.24
N THR A 88 8.76 1.35 -10.92
CA THR A 88 9.28 1.17 -9.56
C THR A 88 10.61 1.94 -9.46
N SER A 89 10.53 3.21 -9.05
CA SER A 89 11.67 4.12 -9.06
C SER A 89 12.50 4.06 -7.77
N ARG A 90 11.89 3.72 -6.63
CA ARG A 90 12.50 3.81 -5.29
C ARG A 90 13.03 5.23 -4.98
N GLY A 91 12.41 6.25 -5.63
CA GLY A 91 12.87 7.65 -5.54
C GLY A 91 14.23 7.92 -6.21
N ASN A 92 14.77 6.97 -6.98
CA ASN A 92 16.08 7.08 -7.62
C ASN A 92 15.90 7.49 -9.10
N PRO A 93 16.45 8.66 -9.54
CA PRO A 93 16.36 9.11 -10.92
C PRO A 93 16.89 8.12 -11.96
N ALA A 94 17.89 7.28 -11.60
CA ALA A 94 18.38 6.23 -12.50
C ALA A 94 17.34 5.11 -12.77
N LEU A 95 16.30 5.02 -11.95
CA LEU A 95 15.21 4.04 -12.06
C LEU A 95 13.88 4.66 -12.48
N LYS A 96 13.87 5.93 -12.93
CA LYS A 96 12.63 6.64 -13.29
C LYS A 96 11.83 5.97 -14.42
N ASP A 97 12.48 5.17 -15.25
CA ASP A 97 11.89 4.44 -16.37
C ASP A 97 11.88 2.91 -16.13
N ASN A 98 12.17 2.46 -14.91
CA ASN A 98 12.20 1.04 -14.54
C ASN A 98 10.78 0.50 -14.38
N VAL A 99 10.19 0.03 -15.47
CA VAL A 99 8.85 -0.59 -15.48
C VAL A 99 8.94 -2.06 -15.06
N ALA A 100 8.25 -2.41 -13.99
CA ALA A 100 8.20 -3.76 -13.48
C ALA A 100 7.47 -4.72 -14.45
N SER A 101 8.08 -5.84 -14.77
CA SER A 101 7.50 -6.87 -15.65
C SER A 101 6.57 -7.84 -14.90
N LYS A 102 6.70 -7.94 -13.58
CA LYS A 102 5.95 -8.85 -12.72
C LYS A 102 5.58 -8.14 -11.41
N ASP A 103 4.54 -8.61 -10.77
CA ASP A 103 4.20 -8.19 -9.41
C ASP A 103 5.22 -8.72 -8.40
N ALA A 104 5.49 -7.94 -7.35
CA ALA A 104 6.10 -8.46 -6.15
C ALA A 104 5.21 -9.57 -5.54
N LEU A 105 5.81 -10.58 -4.88
CA LEU A 105 5.03 -11.68 -4.33
C LEU A 105 3.98 -11.22 -3.31
N SER A 106 4.30 -10.20 -2.51
CA SER A 106 3.35 -9.59 -1.59
C SER A 106 2.20 -8.88 -2.31
N VAL A 107 2.49 -8.22 -3.43
CA VAL A 107 1.48 -7.56 -4.29
C VAL A 107 0.56 -8.59 -4.92
N GLU A 108 1.10 -9.69 -5.45
CA GLU A 108 0.32 -10.81 -5.98
C GLU A 108 -0.63 -11.38 -4.92
N ARG A 109 -0.13 -11.58 -3.70
CA ARG A 109 -0.94 -12.11 -2.58
C ARG A 109 -2.02 -11.15 -2.12
N LEU A 110 -1.74 -9.85 -2.07
CA LEU A 110 -2.75 -8.83 -1.76
C LEU A 110 -3.86 -8.80 -2.81
N LYS A 111 -3.51 -8.89 -4.10
CA LYS A 111 -4.49 -9.03 -5.19
C LYS A 111 -5.32 -10.31 -5.05
N ASN A 112 -4.69 -11.43 -4.69
CA ASN A 112 -5.38 -12.70 -4.45
C ASN A 112 -6.27 -12.66 -3.19
N ALA A 113 -5.95 -11.81 -2.22
CA ALA A 113 -6.80 -11.50 -1.07
C ALA A 113 -7.97 -10.54 -1.41
N GLY A 114 -8.05 -10.09 -2.65
CA GLY A 114 -9.12 -9.25 -3.19
C GLY A 114 -8.85 -7.76 -3.19
N ALA A 115 -7.66 -7.31 -2.83
CA ALA A 115 -7.32 -5.89 -2.83
C ALA A 115 -7.28 -5.29 -4.24
N VAL A 116 -7.76 -4.05 -4.38
CA VAL A 116 -7.76 -3.27 -5.61
C VAL A 116 -6.65 -2.23 -5.54
N ILE A 117 -5.50 -2.53 -6.12
CA ILE A 117 -4.33 -1.64 -6.07
C ILE A 117 -4.45 -0.60 -7.19
N PHE A 118 -4.52 0.70 -6.81
CA PHE A 118 -4.77 1.78 -7.77
C PHE A 118 -3.62 2.77 -7.93
N GLY A 119 -2.51 2.59 -7.20
CA GLY A 119 -1.36 3.48 -7.31
C GLY A 119 -0.22 3.15 -6.37
N LYS A 120 0.83 3.99 -6.46
CA LYS A 120 2.02 3.85 -5.62
C LYS A 120 2.33 5.16 -4.89
N THR A 121 2.93 5.03 -3.70
CA THR A 121 3.18 6.14 -2.79
C THR A 121 4.65 6.53 -2.71
N ASN A 122 4.89 7.82 -2.48
CA ASN A 122 6.19 8.45 -2.54
C ASN A 122 7.14 7.96 -1.43
N VAL A 123 8.43 8.03 -1.74
CA VAL A 123 9.54 7.55 -0.90
C VAL A 123 10.75 8.50 -1.02
N PRO A 124 11.72 8.50 -0.11
CA PRO A 124 12.99 9.16 -0.32
C PRO A 124 13.88 8.40 -1.32
N TYR A 125 14.93 9.05 -1.79
CA TYR A 125 15.96 8.45 -2.63
C TYR A 125 16.48 7.13 -2.04
N ASN A 126 16.36 6.04 -2.81
CA ASN A 126 16.77 4.68 -2.41
C ASN A 126 16.21 4.21 -1.06
N LEU A 127 15.12 4.79 -0.58
CA LEU A 127 14.49 4.51 0.73
C LEU A 127 15.40 4.85 1.94
N ALA A 128 16.39 5.71 1.76
CA ALA A 128 17.49 5.91 2.71
C ALA A 128 17.35 7.16 3.59
N ASP A 129 16.11 7.59 3.88
CA ASP A 129 15.85 8.73 4.76
C ASP A 129 14.56 8.49 5.60
N PHE A 130 14.47 9.21 6.73
CA PHE A 130 13.25 9.33 7.54
C PHE A 130 12.33 10.49 7.12
N GLN A 131 12.48 10.96 5.91
CA GLN A 131 11.60 11.88 5.21
C GLN A 131 11.26 11.27 3.86
N SER A 132 10.23 11.81 3.16
CA SER A 132 9.82 11.27 1.86
C SER A 132 9.87 12.34 0.79
N TYR A 133 11.04 12.49 0.17
CA TYR A 133 11.30 13.41 -0.93
C TYR A 133 12.32 12.81 -1.91
N ASN A 134 12.21 13.17 -3.17
CA ASN A 134 13.18 12.80 -4.21
C ASN A 134 13.08 13.74 -5.41
N GLU A 135 14.07 13.64 -6.31
CA GLU A 135 14.17 14.52 -7.48
C GLU A 135 13.13 14.21 -8.57
N ILE A 136 12.51 13.01 -8.57
CA ILE A 136 11.53 12.61 -9.59
C ILE A 136 10.16 13.21 -9.27
N TYR A 137 9.72 13.08 -8.02
CA TYR A 137 8.34 13.35 -7.61
C TYR A 137 8.22 14.51 -6.60
N GLY A 138 9.34 15.01 -6.08
CA GLY A 138 9.33 16.07 -5.06
C GLY A 138 9.04 15.54 -3.65
N THR A 139 8.57 16.44 -2.79
CA THR A 139 8.38 16.21 -1.35
C THR A 139 6.95 15.81 -1.03
N THR A 140 6.79 14.82 -0.17
CA THR A 140 5.52 14.50 0.48
C THR A 140 5.40 15.30 1.77
N ASN A 141 4.27 15.97 1.96
CA ASN A 141 3.97 16.76 3.15
C ASN A 141 3.12 15.96 4.14
N ASN A 142 3.26 16.27 5.44
CA ASN A 142 2.45 15.68 6.48
C ASN A 142 1.01 16.23 6.40
N PRO A 143 -0.04 15.38 6.35
CA PRO A 143 -1.42 15.84 6.23
C PRO A 143 -1.93 16.69 7.42
N TRP A 144 -1.29 16.59 8.58
CA TRP A 144 -1.65 17.37 9.78
C TRP A 144 -1.04 18.79 9.78
N ASP A 145 0.13 18.92 9.14
CA ASP A 145 0.85 20.18 8.97
C ASP A 145 1.71 20.08 7.70
N LEU A 146 1.30 20.76 6.64
CA LEU A 146 1.95 20.69 5.33
C LEU A 146 3.40 21.22 5.32
N THR A 147 3.84 21.89 6.39
CA THR A 147 5.23 22.35 6.55
C THR A 147 6.15 21.30 7.16
N ARG A 148 5.59 20.16 7.60
CA ARG A 148 6.31 19.08 8.28
C ARG A 148 6.46 17.83 7.41
N SER A 149 7.47 17.03 7.75
CA SER A 149 7.69 15.72 7.16
C SER A 149 6.62 14.72 7.64
N PRO A 150 6.13 13.81 6.76
CA PRO A 150 5.30 12.67 7.14
C PRO A 150 6.12 11.51 7.73
N GLY A 151 7.42 11.69 7.87
CA GLY A 151 8.35 10.60 8.14
C GLY A 151 8.79 9.86 6.88
N GLY A 152 9.54 8.79 7.04
CA GLY A 152 10.08 7.96 5.95
C GLY A 152 10.65 6.62 6.44
N SER A 153 10.96 5.78 5.51
CA SER A 153 10.85 5.91 4.05
C SER A 153 9.46 5.59 3.49
N SER A 154 8.49 5.10 4.27
CA SER A 154 7.10 4.89 3.85
C SER A 154 6.22 6.11 4.15
N GLY A 155 6.74 7.33 3.98
CA GLY A 155 6.01 8.55 4.34
C GLY A 155 4.83 8.83 3.43
N GLY A 156 4.94 8.57 2.13
CA GLY A 156 3.82 8.64 1.20
C GLY A 156 2.68 7.69 1.60
N SER A 157 3.01 6.46 2.03
CA SER A 157 2.04 5.47 2.51
C SER A 157 1.26 5.96 3.73
N ALA A 158 1.99 6.45 4.75
CA ALA A 158 1.37 6.96 5.97
C ALA A 158 0.54 8.23 5.70
N ALA A 159 1.05 9.15 4.87
CA ALA A 159 0.34 10.37 4.48
C ALA A 159 -0.95 10.06 3.69
N ALA A 160 -0.91 9.11 2.76
CA ALA A 160 -2.09 8.68 2.00
C ALA A 160 -3.18 8.08 2.91
N LEU A 161 -2.79 7.27 3.89
CA LEU A 161 -3.72 6.77 4.91
C LEU A 161 -4.27 7.90 5.77
N ALA A 162 -3.43 8.72 6.38
CA ALA A 162 -3.86 9.78 7.30
C ALA A 162 -4.80 10.79 6.65
N SER A 163 -4.59 11.10 5.36
CA SER A 163 -5.47 11.99 4.58
C SER A 163 -6.73 11.32 4.04
N GLY A 164 -6.88 10.01 4.22
CA GLY A 164 -8.02 9.26 3.69
C GLY A 164 -8.02 9.16 2.16
N MET A 165 -6.86 9.12 1.52
CA MET A 165 -6.71 8.93 0.08
C MET A 165 -6.54 7.45 -0.32
N THR A 166 -6.42 6.54 0.63
CA THR A 166 -6.32 5.10 0.39
C THR A 166 -7.00 4.32 1.51
N GLY A 167 -7.46 3.11 1.24
CA GLY A 167 -8.12 2.25 2.24
C GLY A 167 -7.14 1.43 3.07
N PHE A 168 -6.01 1.02 2.46
CA PHE A 168 -4.97 0.19 3.05
C PHE A 168 -3.63 0.47 2.39
N GLU A 169 -2.52 0.07 3.01
CA GLU A 169 -1.16 0.32 2.53
C GLU A 169 -0.16 -0.77 2.94
N THR A 170 0.95 -0.81 2.18
CA THR A 170 2.12 -1.60 2.54
C THR A 170 3.38 -0.74 2.49
N GLY A 171 4.27 -0.98 3.43
CA GLY A 171 5.56 -0.33 3.54
C GLY A 171 6.70 -1.32 3.76
N SER A 172 7.87 -0.79 4.05
CA SER A 172 9.03 -1.58 4.44
C SER A 172 9.83 -0.88 5.53
N ASP A 173 10.55 -1.65 6.33
CA ASP A 173 11.25 -1.16 7.51
C ASP A 173 12.60 -1.87 7.67
N ILE A 174 13.69 -1.12 7.61
CA ILE A 174 15.02 -1.59 7.98
C ILE A 174 15.46 -0.99 9.32
N GLY A 175 15.18 0.30 9.52
CA GLY A 175 15.56 1.06 10.71
C GLY A 175 14.44 1.91 11.30
N GLY A 176 13.18 1.73 10.87
CA GLY A 176 12.04 2.54 11.31
C GLY A 176 11.08 2.95 10.19
N SER A 177 11.32 2.53 8.96
CA SER A 177 10.65 3.07 7.78
C SER A 177 9.15 2.72 7.62
N ILE A 178 8.56 1.88 8.47
CA ILE A 178 7.11 1.76 8.69
C ILE A 178 6.72 2.52 9.96
N ARG A 179 7.44 2.26 11.05
CA ARG A 179 7.10 2.74 12.40
C ARG A 179 7.20 4.26 12.54
N ASN A 180 8.27 4.86 11.99
CA ASN A 180 8.48 6.29 12.02
C ASN A 180 7.37 7.07 11.30
N PRO A 181 7.05 6.81 10.00
CA PRO A 181 5.98 7.53 9.34
C PRO A 181 4.59 7.21 9.92
N ALA A 182 4.35 5.99 10.41
CA ALA A 182 3.11 5.66 11.10
C ALA A 182 2.90 6.53 12.34
N HIS A 183 3.96 6.72 13.15
CA HIS A 183 3.94 7.62 14.30
C HIS A 183 3.71 9.09 13.89
N PHE A 184 4.42 9.57 12.88
CA PHE A 184 4.35 10.97 12.43
C PHE A 184 2.98 11.35 11.85
N CYS A 185 2.32 10.40 11.19
CA CYS A 185 1.01 10.61 10.56
C CYS A 185 -0.17 10.12 11.41
N GLY A 186 0.07 9.47 12.57
CA GLY A 186 -0.99 8.99 13.44
C GLY A 186 -1.79 7.82 12.85
N VAL A 187 -1.11 6.90 12.17
CA VAL A 187 -1.69 5.67 11.63
C VAL A 187 -1.04 4.44 12.26
N PHE A 188 -1.60 3.26 12.04
CA PHE A 188 -1.02 2.01 12.50
C PHE A 188 0.00 1.50 11.49
N GLY A 189 1.15 1.00 11.97
CA GLY A 189 2.18 0.39 11.14
C GLY A 189 2.83 -0.79 11.88
N HIS A 190 2.96 -1.92 11.19
CA HIS A 190 3.55 -3.13 11.77
C HIS A 190 4.83 -3.54 11.05
N LYS A 191 5.93 -3.55 11.81
CA LYS A 191 7.18 -4.18 11.40
C LYS A 191 7.19 -5.63 11.90
N PRO A 192 6.89 -6.62 11.03
CA PRO A 192 6.86 -8.02 11.45
C PRO A 192 8.27 -8.56 11.75
N THR A 193 8.31 -9.76 12.33
CA THR A 193 9.54 -10.54 12.48
C THR A 193 10.18 -10.78 11.12
N TRP A 194 11.50 -10.68 11.06
CA TRP A 194 12.26 -10.98 9.84
C TRP A 194 11.98 -12.40 9.33
N GLY A 195 11.80 -12.53 8.02
CA GLY A 195 11.46 -13.79 7.37
C GLY A 195 9.98 -14.20 7.41
N LEU A 196 9.12 -13.47 8.11
CA LEU A 196 7.68 -13.77 8.17
C LEU A 196 6.96 -13.46 6.85
N LEU A 197 7.30 -12.33 6.22
CA LEU A 197 6.70 -11.90 4.95
C LEU A 197 7.73 -11.95 3.82
N PRO A 198 7.32 -12.40 2.60
CA PRO A 198 8.24 -12.56 1.47
C PRO A 198 8.60 -11.22 0.82
N PRO A 199 9.87 -10.81 0.79
CA PRO A 199 10.29 -9.52 0.21
C PRO A 199 10.56 -9.58 -1.30
N ARG A 200 10.34 -10.70 -1.99
CA ARG A 200 10.59 -10.83 -3.43
C ARG A 200 9.81 -9.79 -4.23
N GLY A 201 10.50 -9.02 -5.07
CA GLY A 201 9.94 -7.91 -5.85
C GLY A 201 9.84 -6.59 -5.08
N HIS A 202 10.48 -6.51 -3.89
CA HIS A 202 10.68 -5.27 -3.14
C HIS A 202 12.14 -4.78 -3.21
N ALA A 203 13.09 -5.60 -3.65
CA ALA A 203 14.49 -5.25 -3.78
C ALA A 203 14.76 -4.30 -4.97
N ALA A 204 15.92 -3.63 -4.97
CA ALA A 204 16.41 -2.94 -6.16
C ALA A 204 16.67 -3.93 -7.30
N PRO A 205 16.66 -3.47 -8.57
CA PRO A 205 16.98 -4.33 -9.70
C PRO A 205 18.33 -5.06 -9.50
N ASN A 206 18.38 -6.34 -9.88
CA ASN A 206 19.56 -7.22 -9.78
C ASN A 206 20.04 -7.56 -8.35
N VAL A 207 19.29 -7.20 -7.32
CA VAL A 207 19.56 -7.67 -5.95
C VAL A 207 18.84 -9.00 -5.74
N LEU A 208 19.63 -10.09 -5.66
CA LEU A 208 19.10 -11.46 -5.53
C LEU A 208 19.02 -11.92 -4.07
N ALA A 209 19.90 -11.41 -3.21
CA ALA A 209 19.90 -11.77 -1.80
C ALA A 209 18.89 -10.96 -1.00
N GLN A 210 18.21 -11.63 -0.06
CA GLN A 210 17.38 -10.92 0.91
C GLN A 210 18.26 -10.13 1.88
N SER A 211 17.87 -8.90 2.18
CA SER A 211 18.53 -8.09 3.22
C SER A 211 18.31 -8.69 4.61
N ASP A 212 19.34 -8.68 5.46
CA ASP A 212 19.31 -9.26 6.80
C ASP A 212 18.38 -8.51 7.77
N LEU A 213 18.08 -7.24 7.49
CA LEU A 213 17.31 -6.38 8.40
C LEU A 213 16.00 -5.88 7.80
N THR A 214 15.92 -5.77 6.47
CA THR A 214 14.73 -5.23 5.82
C THR A 214 13.57 -6.19 5.91
N VAL A 215 12.44 -5.69 6.39
CA VAL A 215 11.15 -6.38 6.35
C VAL A 215 10.15 -5.54 5.61
N ILE A 216 9.18 -6.20 5.00
CA ILE A 216 7.97 -5.58 4.47
C ILE A 216 6.84 -5.72 5.50
N GLY A 217 5.87 -4.83 5.48
CA GLY A 217 4.76 -4.91 6.42
C GLY A 217 3.61 -3.97 6.09
N PRO A 218 2.44 -4.19 6.69
CA PRO A 218 1.24 -3.39 6.47
C PRO A 218 1.26 -2.06 7.23
N LEU A 219 0.54 -1.08 6.66
CA LEU A 219 0.06 0.11 7.35
C LEU A 219 -1.46 0.21 7.17
N GLY A 220 -2.17 0.63 8.19
CA GLY A 220 -3.63 0.70 8.21
C GLY A 220 -4.18 1.66 9.24
N ARG A 221 -5.50 1.64 9.45
CA ARG A 221 -6.20 2.48 10.43
C ARG A 221 -6.60 1.75 11.69
N SER A 222 -6.33 0.46 11.77
CA SER A 222 -6.61 -0.37 12.94
C SER A 222 -5.57 -1.46 13.13
N ALA A 223 -5.48 -2.05 14.32
CA ALA A 223 -4.67 -3.23 14.56
C ALA A 223 -5.17 -4.44 13.73
N GLN A 224 -6.49 -4.54 13.52
CA GLN A 224 -7.10 -5.58 12.67
C GLN A 224 -6.63 -5.47 11.21
N ASP A 225 -6.51 -4.26 10.66
CA ASP A 225 -5.94 -4.06 9.33
C ASP A 225 -4.53 -4.66 9.22
N LEU A 226 -3.71 -4.48 10.27
CA LEU A 226 -2.34 -5.00 10.28
C LEU A 226 -2.32 -6.54 10.30
N GLU A 227 -3.16 -7.15 11.12
CA GLU A 227 -3.32 -8.60 11.18
C GLU A 227 -3.78 -9.15 9.83
N THR A 228 -4.84 -8.57 9.24
CA THR A 228 -5.34 -8.94 7.92
C THR A 228 -4.25 -8.85 6.84
N GLY A 229 -3.46 -7.79 6.86
CA GLY A 229 -2.35 -7.61 5.92
C GLY A 229 -1.23 -8.64 6.10
N VAL A 230 -0.85 -8.94 7.35
CA VAL A 230 0.14 -9.98 7.65
C VAL A 230 -0.35 -11.35 7.19
N LEU A 231 -1.58 -11.73 7.55
CA LEU A 231 -2.16 -13.02 7.18
C LEU A 231 -2.33 -13.18 5.66
N ALA A 232 -2.69 -12.10 4.95
CA ALA A 232 -2.82 -12.12 3.50
C ALA A 232 -1.48 -12.35 2.78
N VAL A 233 -0.36 -11.86 3.34
CA VAL A 233 0.97 -11.87 2.70
C VAL A 233 1.91 -12.94 3.23
N SER A 234 1.71 -13.46 4.45
CA SER A 234 2.62 -14.40 5.12
C SER A 234 2.86 -15.70 4.35
N TYR A 235 3.96 -16.38 4.63
CA TYR A 235 4.21 -17.71 4.10
C TYR A 235 3.17 -18.72 4.64
N THR A 236 2.66 -19.58 3.79
CA THR A 236 1.60 -20.57 4.14
C THR A 236 2.03 -21.59 5.18
N HIS A 237 3.33 -21.92 5.26
CA HIS A 237 3.82 -22.89 6.24
C HIS A 237 3.75 -22.39 7.69
N LEU A 238 3.62 -21.08 7.92
CA LEU A 238 3.42 -20.54 9.26
C LEU A 238 2.02 -20.75 9.80
N ARG A 239 1.04 -20.99 8.92
CA ARG A 239 -0.34 -21.34 9.30
C ARG A 239 -0.49 -22.80 9.74
N ALA A 240 0.42 -23.68 9.35
CA ALA A 240 0.35 -25.11 9.66
C ALA A 240 0.72 -25.45 11.12
N HIS A 241 1.21 -24.49 11.88
CA HIS A 241 1.58 -24.67 13.29
C HIS A 241 0.57 -24.10 14.28
N GLU A 242 -0.53 -23.54 13.80
CA GLU A 242 -1.59 -22.93 14.63
C GLU A 242 -2.84 -23.84 14.80
N THR A 243 -2.77 -25.09 14.33
CA THR A 243 -3.86 -26.09 14.47
C THR A 243 -3.45 -27.21 15.41
#